data_fad41b5074afd0db46a57223755261f1
#
_entry.id   fad41b5074afd0db46a57223755261f1
#
_cell.length_a   1.000
_cell.length_b   1.000
_cell.length_c   1.000
_cell.angle_alpha   90.00
_cell.angle_beta   90.00
_cell.angle_gamma   90.00
#
_symmetry.space_group_name_H-M   'P 1'
#
loop_
_entity.id
_entity.type
_entity.pdbx_description
1 polymer ?
#
loop_
_entity_poly.entity_id
_entity_poly.type
_entity_poly.pdbx_seq_one_letter_code
_entity_poly.pdbx_strand_id
1 'polypeptide(L)'
;MQSDPDIMKKCKLNYLNKEYEVYEGTLLSEFMLKSGIEVEKPCGGMGRCGKCRVRFLSGAPKANSLDVRFLSEKEIAEGIRLACRAVIAEDAEIESFYGSEELAGNLSDDVENRPDYRDCETDVALDIGTTTIAAALIPVKNGGDADKAVYRVTIMNHQRRYGADVISRIQAANAGEGENLRRAVIEDIKSITKNLNIRQMMIAGNTTMQHILMGDSCEGLGKAPYTPVRLSYPVMDMTQLLGDKEAYRQESKCILAPGISAFVGADIVSGMYALSFDKIPEGKKYMLIDLGTNGEMALADSEKISVCSTAAGPVFEGGGISCGMAGVKGAIEHITIKDNAEAEFDVISGAEPLGICGSGVLELVSELRRTGIIDETGLLGDEYFDEGFILYKDEKSSENISFTQNDIRAVQLAKAAIRSGIDTLLQMHGCRAEDVDKVYLAGGFSEHLDTQKVKYLRLLPEEFLEQSVTECVGNTSLAGCIKALSDKNSLEKMEKIVRKSAEIKLAETDVFGDDFIEAMNF
;
A
#
# COMPACT_ATOMS: atom_id res chain seq x y z
N MET A 1 28.86 -9.77 28.78
CA MET A 1 29.65 -10.99 28.52
C MET A 1 29.45 -11.29 27.05
N GLN A 2 30.40 -10.95 26.20
CA GLN A 2 30.44 -11.38 24.81
C GLN A 2 30.85 -12.86 24.84
N SER A 3 29.95 -13.74 24.47
CA SER A 3 30.24 -15.18 24.29
C SER A 3 31.08 -15.35 23.01
N ASP A 4 32.17 -16.10 23.15
CA ASP A 4 33.09 -16.44 22.07
C ASP A 4 32.37 -17.10 20.90
N PRO A 5 32.51 -16.67 19.64
CA PRO A 5 31.79 -17.19 18.49
C PRO A 5 32.06 -18.68 18.17
N ASP A 6 33.14 -19.25 18.72
CA ASP A 6 33.56 -20.63 18.46
C ASP A 6 32.81 -21.73 19.29
N ILE A 7 31.86 -21.35 20.14
CA ILE A 7 31.13 -22.29 21.03
C ILE A 7 29.65 -22.43 20.64
N MET A 8 29.13 -21.66 19.69
CA MET A 8 27.72 -21.75 19.31
C MET A 8 27.45 -23.00 18.45
N LYS A 9 26.52 -23.85 18.92
CA LYS A 9 26.06 -25.01 18.16
C LYS A 9 25.37 -24.57 16.88
N LYS A 10 25.72 -25.19 15.75
CA LYS A 10 25.07 -24.98 14.47
C LYS A 10 23.93 -25.97 14.29
N CYS A 11 22.82 -25.51 13.78
CA CYS A 11 21.66 -26.29 13.37
C CYS A 11 21.51 -26.22 11.85
N LYS A 12 20.88 -27.21 11.27
CA LYS A 12 20.49 -27.24 9.85
C LYS A 12 19.05 -26.78 9.72
N LEU A 13 18.81 -25.83 8.83
CA LEU A 13 17.47 -25.39 8.49
C LEU A 13 17.20 -25.63 7.02
N ASN A 14 16.19 -26.45 6.70
CA ASN A 14 15.75 -26.71 5.34
C ASN A 14 14.56 -25.82 4.97
N TYR A 15 14.66 -25.18 3.82
CA TYR A 15 13.58 -24.39 3.20
C TYR A 15 13.59 -24.60 1.68
N LEU A 16 12.47 -25.04 1.10
CA LEU A 16 12.32 -25.32 -0.34
C LEU A 16 13.46 -26.17 -0.90
N ASN A 17 13.77 -27.30 -0.24
CA ASN A 17 14.87 -28.22 -0.59
C ASN A 17 16.28 -27.60 -0.56
N LYS A 18 16.44 -26.42 0.03
CA LYS A 18 17.75 -25.78 0.26
C LYS A 18 18.13 -25.88 1.73
N GLU A 19 19.31 -26.39 2.01
CA GLU A 19 19.85 -26.48 3.37
C GLU A 19 20.66 -25.21 3.72
N TYR A 20 20.44 -24.69 4.90
CA TYR A 20 21.14 -23.56 5.48
C TYR A 20 21.77 -23.94 6.82
N GLU A 21 22.94 -23.42 7.12
CA GLU A 21 23.52 -23.48 8.46
C GLU A 21 23.08 -22.24 9.26
N VAL A 22 22.58 -22.45 10.46
CA VAL A 22 22.11 -21.41 11.37
C VAL A 22 22.57 -21.70 12.80
N TYR A 23 22.91 -20.67 13.56
CA TYR A 23 23.31 -20.86 14.96
C TYR A 23 22.08 -21.11 15.85
N GLU A 24 22.21 -22.05 16.80
CA GLU A 24 21.22 -22.23 17.86
C GLU A 24 20.99 -20.90 18.59
N GLY A 25 19.74 -20.59 18.92
CA GLY A 25 19.34 -19.30 19.51
C GLY A 25 19.05 -18.18 18.52
N THR A 26 19.25 -18.41 17.21
CA THR A 26 18.90 -17.42 16.19
C THR A 26 17.40 -17.26 16.06
N LEU A 27 16.92 -16.02 16.01
CA LEU A 27 15.51 -15.72 15.73
C LEU A 27 15.21 -16.04 14.26
N LEU A 28 14.15 -16.85 14.03
CA LEU A 28 13.81 -17.32 12.68
C LEU A 28 13.63 -16.17 11.68
N SER A 29 12.91 -15.11 12.06
CA SER A 29 12.68 -13.95 11.19
C SER A 29 13.95 -13.18 10.82
N GLU A 30 14.97 -13.17 11.68
CA GLU A 30 16.27 -12.56 11.37
C GLU A 30 17.07 -13.44 10.41
N PHE A 31 17.04 -14.75 10.63
CA PHE A 31 17.63 -15.71 9.70
C PHE A 31 17.00 -15.61 8.32
N MET A 32 15.66 -15.64 8.24
CA MET A 32 14.92 -15.55 6.97
C MET A 32 15.30 -14.25 6.23
N LEU A 33 15.30 -13.12 6.92
CA LEU A 33 15.70 -11.83 6.35
C LEU A 33 17.11 -11.85 5.76
N LYS A 34 18.10 -12.35 6.53
CA LYS A 34 19.51 -12.45 6.09
C LYS A 34 19.72 -13.42 4.92
N SER A 35 18.88 -14.44 4.82
CA SER A 35 18.92 -15.47 3.77
C SER A 35 18.07 -15.11 2.54
N GLY A 36 17.43 -13.93 2.52
CA GLY A 36 16.56 -13.52 1.42
C GLY A 36 15.24 -14.31 1.36
N ILE A 37 14.86 -15.01 2.45
CA ILE A 37 13.60 -15.74 2.55
C ILE A 37 12.54 -14.75 3.05
N GLU A 38 11.46 -14.59 2.28
CA GLU A 38 10.39 -13.68 2.63
C GLU A 38 9.51 -14.23 3.75
N VAL A 39 9.14 -13.38 4.68
CA VAL A 39 8.13 -13.61 5.71
C VAL A 39 7.40 -12.32 5.97
N GLU A 40 6.09 -12.37 5.99
CA GLU A 40 5.29 -11.20 6.31
C GLU A 40 5.53 -10.72 7.75
N LYS A 41 5.93 -9.47 7.89
CA LYS A 41 6.12 -8.82 9.20
C LYS A 41 5.43 -7.46 9.25
N PRO A 42 4.09 -7.37 9.11
CA PRO A 42 3.38 -6.10 9.07
C PRO A 42 3.70 -5.19 10.25
N CYS A 43 3.93 -5.76 11.45
CA CYS A 43 4.31 -4.98 12.63
C CYS A 43 5.82 -4.82 12.82
N GLY A 44 6.65 -5.00 11.77
CA GLY A 44 8.11 -4.91 11.89
C GLY A 44 8.74 -5.93 12.85
N GLY A 45 8.07 -7.04 13.12
CA GLY A 45 8.55 -8.07 14.06
C GLY A 45 8.25 -7.76 15.54
N MET A 46 7.44 -6.77 15.86
CA MET A 46 7.10 -6.38 17.24
C MET A 46 6.19 -7.39 17.98
N GLY A 47 5.68 -8.43 17.30
CA GLY A 47 4.82 -9.44 17.90
C GLY A 47 3.39 -8.95 18.18
N ARG A 48 2.87 -8.01 17.42
CA ARG A 48 1.55 -7.39 17.66
C ARG A 48 0.45 -7.86 16.72
N CYS A 49 0.79 -8.47 15.57
CA CYS A 49 -0.18 -8.72 14.49
C CYS A 49 -0.48 -10.20 14.22
N GLY A 50 0.35 -11.15 14.67
CA GLY A 50 0.16 -12.58 14.41
C GLY A 50 0.32 -13.02 12.93
N LYS A 51 0.80 -12.15 12.03
CA LYS A 51 0.84 -12.39 10.57
C LYS A 51 2.10 -13.10 10.07
N CYS A 52 3.22 -13.08 10.82
CA CYS A 52 4.48 -13.71 10.42
C CYS A 52 4.48 -15.22 10.66
N ARG A 53 3.49 -15.92 10.12
CA ARG A 53 3.28 -17.36 10.31
C ARG A 53 4.25 -18.14 9.42
N VAL A 54 4.87 -19.15 10.00
CA VAL A 54 5.73 -20.13 9.31
C VAL A 54 5.37 -21.50 9.83
N ARG A 55 5.22 -22.48 8.95
CA ARG A 55 4.98 -23.86 9.33
C ARG A 55 6.33 -24.59 9.46
N PHE A 56 6.55 -25.20 10.58
CA PHE A 56 7.63 -26.16 10.80
C PHE A 56 7.14 -27.56 10.43
N LEU A 57 7.72 -28.15 9.43
CA LEU A 57 7.48 -29.55 9.07
C LEU A 57 8.20 -30.48 10.06
N SER A 58 9.33 -30.02 10.61
CA SER A 58 10.07 -30.68 11.71
C SER A 58 10.85 -29.66 12.53
N GLY A 59 11.21 -29.98 13.77
CA GLY A 59 12.05 -29.12 14.63
C GLY A 59 11.34 -27.85 15.11
N ALA A 60 10.02 -27.87 15.25
CA ALA A 60 9.24 -26.72 15.73
C ALA A 60 9.63 -26.34 17.16
N PRO A 61 10.03 -25.07 17.44
CA PRO A 61 10.26 -24.64 18.80
C PRO A 61 8.97 -24.69 19.63
N LYS A 62 9.12 -24.79 20.95
CA LYS A 62 7.96 -24.74 21.85
C LYS A 62 7.18 -23.44 21.63
N ALA A 63 5.85 -23.56 21.53
CA ALA A 63 4.98 -22.40 21.38
C ALA A 63 5.17 -21.43 22.56
N ASN A 64 5.34 -20.15 22.26
CA ASN A 64 5.48 -19.07 23.24
C ASN A 64 4.12 -18.40 23.52
N SER A 65 4.10 -17.43 24.44
CA SER A 65 2.86 -16.73 24.83
C SER A 65 2.20 -15.95 23.69
N LEU A 66 2.96 -15.51 22.68
CA LEU A 66 2.38 -14.82 21.52
C LEU A 66 1.83 -15.83 20.49
N ASP A 67 2.48 -16.99 20.33
CA ASP A 67 1.91 -18.06 19.54
C ASP A 67 0.53 -18.46 20.11
N VAL A 68 0.45 -18.69 21.42
CA VAL A 68 -0.83 -19.01 22.10
C VAL A 68 -1.88 -17.90 21.98
N ARG A 69 -1.44 -16.66 21.89
CA ARG A 69 -2.35 -15.50 21.75
C ARG A 69 -2.95 -15.35 20.36
N PHE A 70 -2.19 -15.66 19.30
CA PHE A 70 -2.54 -15.34 17.92
C PHE A 70 -2.82 -16.55 17.03
N LEU A 71 -2.50 -17.76 17.49
CA LEU A 71 -2.69 -19.01 16.77
C LEU A 71 -3.68 -19.88 17.53
N SER A 72 -4.50 -20.62 16.80
CA SER A 72 -5.36 -21.65 17.39
C SER A 72 -4.54 -22.84 17.89
N GLU A 73 -5.13 -23.64 18.79
CA GLU A 73 -4.51 -24.88 19.27
C GLU A 73 -4.19 -25.84 18.11
N LYS A 74 -5.05 -25.88 17.09
CA LYS A 74 -4.84 -26.67 15.87
C LYS A 74 -3.61 -26.21 15.10
N GLU A 75 -3.48 -24.91 14.85
CA GLU A 75 -2.31 -24.35 14.15
C GLU A 75 -1.01 -24.62 14.92
N ILE A 76 -1.02 -24.46 16.22
CA ILE A 76 0.14 -24.76 17.07
C ILE A 76 0.52 -26.26 16.98
N ALA A 77 -0.48 -27.15 16.96
CA ALA A 77 -0.27 -28.59 16.82
C ALA A 77 0.25 -28.97 15.43
N GLU A 78 -0.13 -28.24 14.39
CA GLU A 78 0.35 -28.40 13.01
C GLU A 78 1.75 -27.79 12.78
N GLY A 79 2.42 -27.31 13.83
CA GLY A 79 3.77 -26.78 13.75
C GLY A 79 3.86 -25.31 13.35
N ILE A 80 2.74 -24.56 13.30
CA ILE A 80 2.77 -23.15 12.97
C ILE A 80 3.32 -22.34 14.13
N ARG A 81 4.22 -21.39 13.82
CA ARG A 81 4.82 -20.46 14.78
C ARG A 81 4.93 -19.06 14.17
N LEU A 82 4.99 -18.07 15.02
CA LEU A 82 5.27 -16.69 14.61
C LEU A 82 6.78 -16.48 14.43
N ALA A 83 7.26 -16.34 13.22
CA ALA A 83 8.67 -16.23 12.87
C ALA A 83 9.40 -15.12 13.65
N CYS A 84 8.72 -14.02 13.99
CA CYS A 84 9.28 -12.93 14.78
C CYS A 84 9.54 -13.29 16.26
N ARG A 85 9.18 -14.48 16.70
CA ARG A 85 9.38 -15.01 18.08
C ARG A 85 9.86 -16.45 18.12
N ALA A 86 9.86 -17.14 16.98
CA ALA A 86 10.39 -18.48 16.88
C ALA A 86 11.92 -18.44 16.93
N VAL A 87 12.52 -19.16 17.88
CA VAL A 87 13.96 -19.28 18.05
C VAL A 87 14.38 -20.67 17.61
N ILE A 88 15.38 -20.76 16.74
CA ILE A 88 15.91 -22.03 16.22
C ILE A 88 16.69 -22.70 17.36
N ALA A 89 16.27 -23.89 17.77
CA ALA A 89 16.88 -24.64 18.87
C ALA A 89 17.52 -25.98 18.43
N GLU A 90 17.12 -26.48 17.28
CA GLU A 90 17.59 -27.76 16.71
C GLU A 90 17.46 -27.73 15.18
N ASP A 91 17.86 -28.81 14.53
CA ASP A 91 17.65 -28.98 13.10
C ASP A 91 16.16 -28.92 12.78
N ALA A 92 15.79 -28.14 11.76
CA ALA A 92 14.40 -27.86 11.42
C ALA A 92 14.16 -27.85 9.92
N GLU A 93 12.94 -28.15 9.53
CA GLU A 93 12.44 -27.95 8.19
C GLU A 93 11.22 -27.05 8.25
N ILE A 94 11.22 -25.97 7.43
CA ILE A 94 10.15 -24.98 7.40
C ILE A 94 9.60 -24.81 5.99
N GLU A 95 8.32 -24.43 5.92
CA GLU A 95 7.71 -23.89 4.71
C GLU A 95 7.06 -22.53 5.02
N SER A 96 7.00 -21.65 4.04
CA SER A 96 6.26 -20.39 4.20
C SER A 96 4.76 -20.67 4.18
N PHE A 97 4.01 -20.03 5.06
CA PHE A 97 2.57 -20.27 5.24
C PHE A 97 1.72 -19.60 4.15
N TYR A 98 2.30 -18.67 3.41
CA TYR A 98 1.63 -17.95 2.33
C TYR A 98 2.46 -18.03 1.05
N GLY A 99 1.81 -18.33 -0.05
CA GLY A 99 2.36 -18.36 -1.39
C GLY A 99 2.81 -16.97 -1.88
N SER A 100 3.80 -16.37 -1.16
CA SER A 100 4.45 -15.13 -1.58
C SER A 100 5.11 -15.25 -2.94
N GLU A 101 5.39 -16.47 -3.40
CA GLU A 101 5.97 -16.72 -4.72
C GLU A 101 4.97 -16.51 -5.87
N GLU A 102 3.68 -16.79 -5.70
CA GLU A 102 2.68 -16.53 -6.76
C GLU A 102 2.37 -15.03 -6.90
N LEU A 103 2.34 -14.29 -5.80
CA LEU A 103 2.17 -12.83 -5.83
C LEU A 103 3.40 -12.10 -6.37
N ALA A 104 4.59 -12.52 -5.95
CA ALA A 104 5.84 -12.00 -6.47
C ALA A 104 6.08 -12.41 -7.93
N GLY A 105 5.68 -13.63 -8.32
CA GLY A 105 5.79 -14.15 -9.68
C GLY A 105 5.01 -13.32 -10.70
N ASN A 106 3.76 -12.97 -10.40
CA ASN A 106 2.92 -12.20 -11.34
C ASN A 106 3.38 -10.73 -11.51
N LEU A 107 4.01 -10.13 -10.49
CA LEU A 107 4.54 -8.77 -10.57
C LEU A 107 5.96 -8.73 -11.17
N SER A 108 6.77 -9.80 -11.02
CA SER A 108 8.09 -9.90 -11.63
C SER A 108 8.03 -10.19 -13.13
N ASP A 109 7.01 -10.91 -13.61
CA ASP A 109 6.79 -11.21 -15.03
C ASP A 109 6.69 -9.93 -15.87
N ASP A 110 6.14 -8.84 -15.32
CA ASP A 110 6.08 -7.55 -15.98
C ASP A 110 7.46 -6.92 -16.24
N VAL A 111 8.45 -7.17 -15.38
CA VAL A 111 9.81 -6.68 -15.59
C VAL A 111 10.55 -7.52 -16.64
N GLU A 112 10.33 -8.83 -16.65
CA GLU A 112 10.98 -9.75 -17.58
C GLU A 112 10.41 -9.65 -19.00
N ASN A 113 9.10 -9.41 -19.14
CA ASN A 113 8.39 -9.30 -20.41
C ASN A 113 8.41 -7.90 -21.03
N ARG A 114 9.15 -6.95 -20.43
CA ARG A 114 9.22 -5.58 -20.96
C ARG A 114 9.85 -5.53 -22.36
N PRO A 115 9.41 -4.57 -23.21
CA PRO A 115 10.06 -4.32 -24.50
C PRO A 115 11.54 -3.95 -24.33
N ASP A 116 12.37 -4.31 -25.31
CA ASP A 116 13.78 -3.92 -25.32
C ASP A 116 13.92 -2.42 -25.68
N TYR A 117 14.39 -1.64 -24.72
CA TYR A 117 14.62 -0.20 -24.86
C TYR A 117 16.10 0.19 -24.86
N ARG A 118 17.05 -0.78 -25.01
CA ARG A 118 18.50 -0.51 -24.98
C ARG A 118 18.96 0.50 -26.02
N ASP A 119 18.31 0.49 -27.17
CA ASP A 119 18.68 1.33 -28.32
C ASP A 119 17.93 2.69 -28.37
N CYS A 120 17.10 2.99 -27.37
CA CYS A 120 16.42 4.28 -27.31
C CYS A 120 16.61 4.94 -25.95
N GLU A 121 16.68 6.28 -25.94
CA GLU A 121 16.58 7.02 -24.70
C GLU A 121 15.20 6.80 -24.08
N THR A 122 15.17 6.66 -22.75
CA THR A 122 13.94 6.35 -22.01
C THR A 122 13.82 7.33 -20.83
N ASP A 123 12.67 7.95 -20.68
CA ASP A 123 12.27 8.65 -19.47
C ASP A 123 11.56 7.66 -18.55
N VAL A 124 11.76 7.81 -17.23
CA VAL A 124 11.19 6.92 -16.22
C VAL A 124 10.37 7.73 -15.23
N ALA A 125 9.11 7.38 -15.07
CA ALA A 125 8.26 7.87 -13.98
C ALA A 125 8.17 6.79 -12.92
N LEU A 126 8.31 7.16 -11.64
CA LEU A 126 8.20 6.25 -10.50
C LEU A 126 7.25 6.82 -9.45
N ASP A 127 6.39 5.95 -8.96
CA ASP A 127 5.61 6.14 -7.75
C ASP A 127 6.03 5.10 -6.71
N ILE A 128 6.67 5.55 -5.64
CA ILE A 128 7.17 4.68 -4.56
C ILE A 128 6.10 4.61 -3.47
N GLY A 129 5.16 3.69 -3.66
CA GLY A 129 4.14 3.39 -2.66
C GLY A 129 4.68 2.54 -1.50
N THR A 130 3.88 2.42 -0.45
CA THR A 130 4.23 1.60 0.73
C THR A 130 4.23 0.11 0.37
N THR A 131 3.25 -0.36 -0.39
CA THR A 131 3.08 -1.76 -0.76
C THR A 131 3.79 -2.11 -2.06
N THR A 132 3.67 -1.26 -3.07
CA THR A 132 4.18 -1.47 -4.42
C THR A 132 4.97 -0.27 -4.92
N ILE A 133 5.83 -0.51 -5.90
CA ILE A 133 6.47 0.54 -6.70
C ILE A 133 5.91 0.44 -8.10
N ALA A 134 5.21 1.49 -8.54
CA ALA A 134 4.70 1.60 -9.89
C ALA A 134 5.63 2.44 -10.76
N ALA A 135 5.89 1.98 -11.98
CA ALA A 135 6.75 2.66 -12.93
C ALA A 135 6.12 2.79 -14.30
N ALA A 136 6.48 3.85 -15.01
CA ALA A 136 6.20 4.01 -16.42
C ALA A 136 7.51 4.28 -17.19
N LEU A 137 7.78 3.44 -18.18
CA LEU A 137 8.93 3.55 -19.08
C LEU A 137 8.45 4.21 -20.37
N ILE A 138 9.01 5.38 -20.69
CA ILE A 138 8.57 6.26 -21.76
C ILE A 138 9.71 6.42 -22.75
N PRO A 139 9.70 5.70 -23.89
CA PRO A 139 10.72 5.87 -24.93
C PRO A 139 10.71 7.28 -25.48
N VAL A 140 11.87 7.93 -25.50
CA VAL A 140 12.06 9.27 -26.08
C VAL A 140 12.41 9.11 -27.53
N LYS A 141 11.59 9.65 -28.43
CA LYS A 141 11.84 9.58 -29.87
C LYS A 141 12.76 10.70 -30.35
N ASN A 142 13.73 10.31 -31.13
CA ASN A 142 14.45 11.21 -32.02
C ASN A 142 13.61 11.40 -33.31
N GLY A 143 12.74 12.40 -33.33
CA GLY A 143 12.05 12.87 -34.51
C GLY A 143 10.87 12.02 -35.00
N GLY A 144 9.67 12.40 -34.63
CA GLY A 144 8.40 12.02 -35.28
C GLY A 144 7.78 10.69 -34.84
N ASP A 145 6.51 10.71 -34.60
CA ASP A 145 5.52 9.69 -34.21
C ASP A 145 5.42 9.30 -32.72
N ALA A 146 4.34 9.77 -32.12
CA ALA A 146 4.03 9.65 -30.69
C ALA A 146 3.52 8.26 -30.24
N ASP A 147 3.70 7.21 -31.04
CA ASP A 147 3.00 5.92 -30.85
C ASP A 147 3.82 4.77 -30.28
N LYS A 148 4.96 5.02 -29.64
CA LYS A 148 5.50 3.94 -28.80
C LYS A 148 4.77 3.97 -27.46
N ALA A 149 4.05 2.88 -27.16
CA ALA A 149 3.28 2.72 -25.96
C ALA A 149 4.15 2.94 -24.72
N VAL A 150 3.63 3.70 -23.77
CA VAL A 150 4.18 3.76 -22.41
C VAL A 150 4.06 2.37 -21.80
N TYR A 151 5.18 1.78 -21.42
CA TYR A 151 5.16 0.50 -20.72
C TYR A 151 5.06 0.74 -19.22
N ARG A 152 4.03 0.18 -18.61
CA ARG A 152 3.84 0.26 -17.16
C ARG A 152 4.26 -1.05 -16.52
N VAL A 153 4.91 -0.94 -15.37
CA VAL A 153 5.32 -2.07 -14.56
C VAL A 153 5.05 -1.75 -13.09
N THR A 154 4.57 -2.74 -12.36
CA THR A 154 4.39 -2.65 -10.91
C THR A 154 5.12 -3.80 -10.27
N ILE A 155 5.92 -3.50 -9.25
CA ILE A 155 6.61 -4.52 -8.46
C ILE A 155 6.28 -4.35 -6.97
N MET A 156 6.49 -5.40 -6.19
CA MET A 156 6.41 -5.31 -4.73
C MET A 156 7.54 -4.43 -4.19
N ASN A 157 7.22 -3.55 -3.23
CA ASN A 157 8.23 -2.77 -2.52
C ASN A 157 8.90 -3.65 -1.45
N HIS A 158 10.14 -4.09 -1.70
CA HIS A 158 10.88 -5.00 -0.81
C HIS A 158 11.25 -4.40 0.54
N GLN A 159 11.00 -3.11 0.78
CA GLN A 159 11.06 -2.52 2.13
C GLN A 159 10.06 -3.16 3.10
N ARG A 160 9.00 -3.84 2.58
CA ARG A 160 8.03 -4.59 3.39
C ARG A 160 8.69 -5.63 4.32
N ARG A 161 9.88 -6.11 4.00
CA ARG A 161 10.68 -7.01 4.85
C ARG A 161 11.01 -6.40 6.21
N TYR A 162 11.08 -5.06 6.27
CA TYR A 162 11.41 -4.28 7.48
C TYR A 162 10.17 -3.69 8.16
N GLY A 163 9.06 -3.54 7.43
CA GLY A 163 7.80 -3.04 7.92
C GLY A 163 6.77 -2.94 6.79
N ALA A 164 5.54 -3.38 7.04
CA ALA A 164 4.49 -3.39 6.02
C ALA A 164 3.86 -2.00 5.77
N ASP A 165 3.93 -1.11 6.76
CA ASP A 165 3.35 0.23 6.72
C ASP A 165 4.39 1.32 7.00
N VAL A 166 4.00 2.57 6.82
CA VAL A 166 4.86 3.75 7.03
C VAL A 166 5.41 3.80 8.46
N ILE A 167 4.58 3.56 9.46
CA ILE A 167 4.97 3.66 10.88
C ILE A 167 6.00 2.59 11.24
N SER A 168 5.77 1.35 10.83
CA SER A 168 6.71 0.26 11.08
C SER A 168 8.06 0.48 10.39
N ARG A 169 8.10 1.10 9.18
CA ARG A 169 9.35 1.47 8.50
C ARG A 169 10.09 2.61 9.19
N ILE A 170 9.37 3.63 9.68
CA ILE A 170 9.97 4.69 10.51
C ILE A 170 10.61 4.07 11.76
N GLN A 171 9.91 3.15 12.43
CA GLN A 171 10.44 2.48 13.62
C GLN A 171 11.67 1.63 13.29
N ALA A 172 11.64 0.88 12.19
CA ALA A 172 12.79 0.10 11.73
C ALA A 172 13.98 1.00 11.38
N ALA A 173 13.76 2.10 10.65
CA ALA A 173 14.80 3.06 10.31
C ALA A 173 15.45 3.65 11.58
N ASN A 174 14.63 4.03 12.56
CA ASN A 174 15.08 4.58 13.84
C ASN A 174 15.77 3.52 14.73
N ALA A 175 15.50 2.23 14.50
CA ALA A 175 16.18 1.11 15.16
C ALA A 175 17.50 0.69 14.48
N GLY A 176 17.93 1.42 13.45
CA GLY A 176 19.20 1.17 12.75
C GLY A 176 19.08 0.48 11.39
N GLU A 177 17.87 0.14 10.92
CA GLU A 177 17.64 -0.51 9.63
C GLU A 177 17.52 0.48 8.45
N GLY A 178 17.73 1.76 8.65
CA GLY A 178 17.53 2.81 7.64
C GLY A 178 18.31 2.56 6.34
N GLU A 179 19.60 2.16 6.44
CA GLU A 179 20.41 1.85 5.26
C GLU A 179 19.96 0.57 4.55
N ASN A 180 19.44 -0.41 5.28
CA ASN A 180 18.89 -1.62 4.68
C ASN A 180 17.58 -1.34 3.95
N LEU A 181 16.70 -0.52 4.52
CA LEU A 181 15.49 -0.01 3.86
C LEU A 181 15.83 0.78 2.59
N ARG A 182 16.85 1.65 2.66
CA ARG A 182 17.33 2.41 1.51
C ARG A 182 17.88 1.49 0.41
N ARG A 183 18.68 0.51 0.78
CA ARG A 183 19.23 -0.47 -0.17
C ARG A 183 18.12 -1.25 -0.88
N ALA A 184 17.09 -1.70 -0.16
CA ALA A 184 15.98 -2.43 -0.75
C ALA A 184 15.28 -1.62 -1.87
N VAL A 185 14.91 -0.36 -1.61
CA VAL A 185 14.24 0.46 -2.65
C VAL A 185 15.18 0.82 -3.80
N ILE A 186 16.47 1.00 -3.56
CA ILE A 186 17.46 1.23 -4.63
C ILE A 186 17.60 -0.03 -5.51
N GLU A 187 17.62 -1.22 -4.93
CA GLU A 187 17.65 -2.48 -5.68
C GLU A 187 16.38 -2.67 -6.50
N ASP A 188 15.21 -2.31 -5.96
CA ASP A 188 13.95 -2.31 -6.69
C ASP A 188 14.00 -1.38 -7.91
N ILE A 189 14.44 -0.13 -7.72
CA ILE A 189 14.60 0.84 -8.81
C ILE A 189 15.61 0.32 -9.85
N LYS A 190 16.72 -0.28 -9.43
CA LYS A 190 17.72 -0.88 -10.33
C LYS A 190 17.14 -2.04 -11.13
N SER A 191 16.29 -2.87 -10.54
CA SER A 191 15.63 -3.98 -11.23
C SER A 191 14.71 -3.48 -12.35
N ILE A 192 13.88 -2.46 -12.06
CA ILE A 192 13.00 -1.80 -13.04
C ILE A 192 13.82 -1.17 -14.17
N THR A 193 14.94 -0.55 -13.86
CA THR A 193 15.74 0.26 -14.79
C THR A 193 16.89 -0.47 -15.45
N LYS A 194 17.06 -1.76 -15.15
CA LYS A 194 18.14 -2.58 -15.69
C LYS A 194 18.17 -2.56 -17.21
N ASN A 195 19.33 -2.31 -17.81
CA ASN A 195 19.54 -2.25 -19.26
C ASN A 195 18.76 -1.15 -20.00
N LEU A 196 18.32 -0.10 -19.31
CA LEU A 196 17.70 1.08 -19.93
C LEU A 196 18.74 2.18 -20.17
N ASN A 197 18.60 2.88 -21.28
CA ASN A 197 19.32 4.12 -21.55
C ASN A 197 18.50 5.31 -21.04
N ILE A 198 18.63 5.63 -19.74
CA ILE A 198 17.77 6.61 -19.09
C ILE A 198 18.28 8.03 -19.32
N ARG A 199 17.37 8.89 -19.78
CA ARG A 199 17.61 10.33 -19.90
C ARG A 199 17.30 11.06 -18.59
N GLN A 200 16.13 10.84 -18.04
CA GLN A 200 15.69 11.42 -16.78
C GLN A 200 14.69 10.50 -16.07
N MET A 201 14.61 10.68 -14.76
CA MET A 201 13.69 9.96 -13.89
C MET A 201 12.94 10.95 -13.01
N MET A 202 11.61 10.85 -12.96
CA MET A 202 10.75 11.59 -12.04
C MET A 202 10.20 10.65 -10.99
N ILE A 203 10.39 10.98 -9.70
CA ILE A 203 10.01 10.14 -8.57
C ILE A 203 9.02 10.88 -7.69
N ALA A 204 7.89 10.24 -7.39
CA ALA A 204 6.99 10.60 -6.31
C ALA A 204 6.91 9.47 -5.28
N GLY A 205 6.27 9.74 -4.16
CA GLY A 205 6.01 8.83 -3.06
C GLY A 205 5.76 9.61 -1.77
N ASN A 206 5.27 8.93 -0.76
CA ASN A 206 5.03 9.60 0.51
C ASN A 206 6.33 10.09 1.18
N THR A 207 6.20 10.99 2.13
CA THR A 207 7.35 11.65 2.76
C THR A 207 8.34 10.66 3.37
N THR A 208 7.87 9.58 3.97
CA THR A 208 8.74 8.54 4.55
C THR A 208 9.53 7.79 3.49
N MET A 209 8.87 7.42 2.38
CA MET A 209 9.55 6.73 1.28
C MET A 209 10.64 7.59 0.66
N GLN A 210 10.40 8.90 0.50
CA GLN A 210 11.44 9.82 0.02
C GLN A 210 12.59 9.99 1.02
N HIS A 211 12.32 10.10 2.34
CA HIS A 211 13.37 10.17 3.35
C HIS A 211 14.25 8.92 3.34
N ILE A 212 13.65 7.74 3.31
CA ILE A 212 14.39 6.48 3.25
C ILE A 212 15.23 6.40 1.96
N LEU A 213 14.65 6.73 0.81
CA LEU A 213 15.36 6.73 -0.48
C LEU A 213 16.58 7.65 -0.45
N MET A 214 16.44 8.82 0.16
CA MET A 214 17.49 9.83 0.23
C MET A 214 18.49 9.61 1.37
N GLY A 215 18.21 8.66 2.29
CA GLY A 215 19.02 8.41 3.47
C GLY A 215 18.87 9.48 4.54
N ASP A 216 17.76 10.24 4.53
CA ASP A 216 17.46 11.23 5.56
C ASP A 216 16.92 10.53 6.83
N SER A 217 17.14 11.15 7.99
CA SER A 217 16.64 10.63 9.26
C SER A 217 15.13 10.59 9.32
N CYS A 218 14.57 9.45 9.73
CA CYS A 218 13.13 9.29 9.98
C CYS A 218 12.74 9.62 11.43
N GLU A 219 13.69 10.06 12.28
CA GLU A 219 13.43 10.30 13.71
C GLU A 219 12.31 11.32 13.93
N GLY A 220 12.36 12.44 13.21
CA GLY A 220 11.34 13.48 13.27
C GLY A 220 9.97 13.07 12.74
N LEU A 221 9.91 12.06 11.84
CA LEU A 221 8.63 11.55 11.32
C LEU A 221 7.93 10.61 12.33
N GLY A 222 8.69 10.01 13.25
CA GLY A 222 8.17 9.01 14.20
C GLY A 222 7.65 9.58 15.52
N LYS A 223 7.81 10.88 15.79
CA LYS A 223 7.39 11.50 17.06
C LYS A 223 6.90 12.93 16.86
N ALA A 224 5.91 13.32 17.66
CA ALA A 224 5.41 14.70 17.65
C ALA A 224 6.57 15.70 17.89
N PRO A 225 6.56 16.85 17.16
CA PRO A 225 5.52 17.40 16.29
C PRO A 225 5.55 16.91 14.83
N TYR A 226 6.15 15.74 14.52
CA TYR A 226 6.22 15.11 13.19
C TYR A 226 6.87 16.03 12.14
N THR A 227 8.16 16.31 12.36
CA THR A 227 8.92 17.26 11.53
C THR A 227 9.82 16.51 10.55
N PRO A 228 9.57 16.58 9.24
CA PRO A 228 10.47 16.03 8.22
C PRO A 228 11.80 16.79 8.17
N VAL A 229 12.88 16.11 7.77
CA VAL A 229 14.19 16.77 7.54
C VAL A 229 14.07 17.76 6.38
N ARG A 230 13.39 17.35 5.31
CA ARG A 230 13.12 18.19 4.14
C ARG A 230 11.93 17.66 3.36
N LEU A 231 11.31 18.51 2.56
CA LEU A 231 10.13 18.20 1.74
C LEU A 231 10.40 18.42 0.25
N SER A 232 11.58 18.88 -0.11
CA SER A 232 12.02 19.06 -1.50
C SER A 232 13.50 18.72 -1.62
N TYR A 233 13.90 18.28 -2.79
CA TYR A 233 15.26 17.87 -3.08
C TYR A 233 15.74 18.57 -4.37
N PRO A 234 17.05 18.92 -4.45
CA PRO A 234 17.60 19.42 -5.69
C PRO A 234 17.58 18.33 -6.76
N VAL A 235 17.51 18.74 -8.02
CA VAL A 235 17.76 17.84 -9.15
C VAL A 235 19.18 17.28 -9.04
N MET A 236 19.33 15.98 -9.12
CA MET A 236 20.59 15.29 -8.96
C MET A 236 20.90 14.35 -10.12
N ASP A 237 22.15 13.90 -10.20
CA ASP A 237 22.51 12.86 -11.16
C ASP A 237 22.07 11.50 -10.63
N MET A 238 21.62 10.61 -11.50
CA MET A 238 21.18 9.26 -11.10
C MET A 238 22.27 8.48 -10.40
N THR A 239 23.54 8.69 -10.78
CA THR A 239 24.68 8.06 -10.12
C THR A 239 24.86 8.46 -8.66
N GLN A 240 24.39 9.66 -8.27
CA GLN A 240 24.40 10.11 -6.87
C GLN A 240 23.34 9.39 -6.05
N LEU A 241 22.15 9.13 -6.64
CA LEU A 241 21.07 8.44 -5.95
C LEU A 241 21.32 6.94 -5.89
N LEU A 242 21.63 6.30 -7.03
CA LEU A 242 21.66 4.84 -7.19
C LEU A 242 23.04 4.23 -7.01
N GLY A 243 24.11 5.06 -6.94
CA GLY A 243 25.47 4.62 -6.60
C GLY A 243 26.18 3.80 -7.69
N ASP A 244 25.62 3.71 -8.91
CA ASP A 244 26.15 2.88 -9.99
C ASP A 244 26.61 3.75 -11.17
N LYS A 245 27.92 3.98 -11.26
CA LYS A 245 28.54 4.82 -12.29
C LYS A 245 28.69 4.13 -13.64
N GLU A 246 28.59 2.81 -13.69
CA GLU A 246 28.71 2.04 -14.93
C GLU A 246 27.36 1.83 -15.59
N ALA A 247 26.29 1.71 -14.80
CA ALA A 247 24.94 1.47 -15.29
C ALA A 247 24.23 2.74 -15.80
N TYR A 248 24.60 3.93 -15.30
CA TYR A 248 23.90 5.18 -15.62
C TYR A 248 24.84 6.22 -16.21
N ARG A 249 24.33 6.95 -17.21
CA ARG A 249 25.07 8.06 -17.81
C ARG A 249 25.23 9.19 -16.78
N GLN A 250 26.35 9.88 -16.83
CA GLN A 250 26.66 11.02 -15.97
C GLN A 250 25.68 12.20 -16.14
N GLU A 251 24.97 12.25 -17.28
CA GLU A 251 24.00 13.31 -17.64
C GLU A 251 22.56 12.97 -17.27
N SER A 252 22.30 11.72 -16.85
CA SER A 252 20.95 11.27 -16.50
C SER A 252 20.49 11.93 -15.20
N LYS A 253 19.34 12.59 -15.24
CA LYS A 253 18.80 13.36 -14.12
C LYS A 253 17.77 12.58 -13.33
N CYS A 254 17.83 12.75 -12.01
CA CYS A 254 16.81 12.28 -11.08
C CYS A 254 16.13 13.49 -10.43
N ILE A 255 14.82 13.52 -10.48
CA ILE A 255 13.96 14.60 -10.02
C ILE A 255 12.97 13.99 -9.02
N LEU A 256 12.92 14.52 -7.80
CA LEU A 256 11.92 14.14 -6.81
C LEU A 256 10.85 15.23 -6.75
N ALA A 257 9.59 14.82 -6.77
CA ALA A 257 8.47 15.72 -6.55
C ALA A 257 8.51 16.27 -5.11
N PRO A 258 8.14 17.55 -4.87
CA PRO A 258 8.11 18.09 -3.52
C PRO A 258 6.93 17.56 -2.72
N GLY A 259 7.07 17.44 -1.38
CA GLY A 259 6.00 17.10 -0.44
C GLY A 259 5.44 18.34 0.28
N ILE A 260 4.37 18.18 1.05
CA ILE A 260 3.71 19.23 1.83
C ILE A 260 4.06 19.12 3.31
N SER A 261 4.00 17.91 3.87
CA SER A 261 4.19 17.67 5.30
C SER A 261 4.74 16.26 5.58
N ALA A 262 4.81 15.90 6.85
CA ALA A 262 5.17 14.53 7.26
C ALA A 262 4.17 13.47 6.76
N PHE A 263 2.87 13.84 6.67
CA PHE A 263 1.78 12.92 6.35
C PHE A 263 1.21 13.09 4.95
N VAL A 264 1.45 14.24 4.30
CA VAL A 264 1.01 14.49 2.92
C VAL A 264 2.25 14.70 2.06
N GLY A 265 2.59 13.67 1.32
CA GLY A 265 3.85 13.54 0.59
C GLY A 265 3.80 14.06 -0.84
N ALA A 266 4.84 13.70 -1.58
CA ALA A 266 5.01 14.07 -2.97
C ALA A 266 4.08 13.29 -3.91
N ASP A 267 3.57 12.14 -3.50
CA ASP A 267 2.52 11.37 -4.17
C ASP A 267 1.27 12.23 -4.38
N ILE A 268 0.79 12.88 -3.31
CA ILE A 268 -0.39 13.75 -3.38
C ILE A 268 -0.12 15.03 -4.18
N VAL A 269 1.06 15.62 -4.04
CA VAL A 269 1.45 16.78 -4.88
C VAL A 269 1.50 16.39 -6.36
N SER A 270 2.08 15.24 -6.68
CA SER A 270 2.12 14.70 -8.03
C SER A 270 0.71 14.42 -8.56
N GLY A 271 -0.17 13.82 -7.73
CA GLY A 271 -1.58 13.59 -8.08
C GLY A 271 -2.35 14.90 -8.35
N MET A 272 -2.24 15.87 -7.46
CA MET A 272 -2.83 17.19 -7.68
C MET A 272 -2.32 17.86 -8.95
N TYR A 273 -1.01 17.72 -9.26
CA TYR A 273 -0.44 18.22 -10.49
C TYR A 273 -0.98 17.49 -11.71
N ALA A 274 -1.15 16.17 -11.67
CA ALA A 274 -1.79 15.39 -12.74
C ALA A 274 -3.17 15.97 -13.09
N LEU A 275 -3.95 16.26 -12.06
CA LEU A 275 -5.33 16.77 -12.13
C LEU A 275 -5.44 18.29 -12.31
N SER A 276 -4.30 18.97 -12.47
CA SER A 276 -4.24 20.43 -12.76
C SER A 276 -4.77 21.32 -11.62
N PHE A 277 -4.53 20.94 -10.36
CA PHE A 277 -4.84 21.77 -9.18
C PHE A 277 -4.02 23.08 -9.13
N ASP A 278 -2.96 23.20 -9.92
CA ASP A 278 -2.19 24.45 -10.11
C ASP A 278 -3.01 25.57 -10.77
N LYS A 279 -4.18 25.25 -11.37
CA LYS A 279 -4.99 26.20 -12.19
C LYS A 279 -6.50 25.93 -12.11
N ILE A 280 -7.03 25.67 -10.92
CA ILE A 280 -8.48 25.54 -10.71
C ILE A 280 -9.16 26.86 -11.09
N PRO A 281 -10.22 26.83 -11.90
CA PRO A 281 -10.96 28.03 -12.29
C PRO A 281 -11.56 28.75 -11.08
N GLU A 282 -11.69 30.06 -11.15
CA GLU A 282 -12.34 30.86 -10.12
C GLU A 282 -13.78 30.38 -9.87
N GLY A 283 -14.15 30.28 -8.60
CA GLY A 283 -15.47 29.80 -8.17
C GLY A 283 -15.67 28.29 -8.24
N LYS A 284 -14.66 27.51 -8.68
CA LYS A 284 -14.70 26.04 -8.71
C LYS A 284 -13.94 25.46 -7.54
N LYS A 285 -14.43 24.29 -7.05
CA LYS A 285 -13.79 23.50 -6.00
C LYS A 285 -13.61 22.06 -6.45
N TYR A 286 -12.38 21.55 -6.31
CA TYR A 286 -12.01 20.19 -6.68
C TYR A 286 -11.48 19.45 -5.46
N MET A 287 -11.90 18.20 -5.29
CA MET A 287 -11.40 17.31 -4.24
C MET A 287 -10.66 16.13 -4.86
N LEU A 288 -9.52 15.81 -4.30
CA LEU A 288 -8.79 14.55 -4.53
C LEU A 288 -8.89 13.72 -3.26
N ILE A 289 -9.26 12.45 -3.39
CA ILE A 289 -9.29 11.47 -2.32
C ILE A 289 -8.44 10.30 -2.82
N ASP A 290 -7.25 10.13 -2.26
CA ASP A 290 -6.38 9.00 -2.57
C ASP A 290 -6.57 7.92 -1.50
N LEU A 291 -7.08 6.77 -1.93
CA LEU A 291 -7.44 5.66 -1.06
C LEU A 291 -6.37 4.57 -1.19
N GLY A 292 -5.44 4.57 -0.28
CA GLY A 292 -4.39 3.55 -0.13
C GLY A 292 -4.37 2.99 1.28
N THR A 293 -3.19 2.61 1.77
CA THR A 293 -2.95 2.24 3.18
C THR A 293 -3.27 3.39 4.14
N ASN A 294 -3.05 4.64 3.69
CA ASN A 294 -3.62 5.84 4.30
C ASN A 294 -4.70 6.39 3.38
N GLY A 295 -5.52 7.29 3.90
CA GLY A 295 -6.44 8.10 3.10
C GLY A 295 -5.91 9.54 3.05
N GLU A 296 -5.26 9.92 1.97
CA GLU A 296 -4.82 11.29 1.75
C GLU A 296 -5.85 12.05 0.94
N MET A 297 -6.14 13.28 1.38
CA MET A 297 -7.18 14.09 0.77
C MET A 297 -6.70 15.51 0.54
N ALA A 298 -7.17 16.11 -0.56
CA ALA A 298 -6.94 17.51 -0.89
C ALA A 298 -8.23 18.14 -1.39
N LEU A 299 -8.62 19.26 -0.81
CA LEU A 299 -9.73 20.10 -1.28
C LEU A 299 -9.18 21.48 -1.65
N ALA A 300 -9.44 21.90 -2.86
CA ALA A 300 -8.83 23.09 -3.44
C ALA A 300 -9.82 23.97 -4.17
N ASP A 301 -9.58 25.25 -4.09
CA ASP A 301 -10.15 26.28 -4.96
C ASP A 301 -9.04 27.05 -5.72
N SER A 302 -9.38 28.18 -6.35
CA SER A 302 -8.39 28.99 -7.05
C SER A 302 -7.33 29.63 -6.14
N GLU A 303 -7.59 29.79 -4.84
CA GLU A 303 -6.76 30.53 -3.89
C GLU A 303 -5.96 29.64 -2.95
N LYS A 304 -6.60 28.62 -2.36
CA LYS A 304 -6.03 27.77 -1.31
C LYS A 304 -6.27 26.28 -1.58
N ILE A 305 -5.46 25.46 -0.95
CA ILE A 305 -5.59 24.00 -0.94
C ILE A 305 -5.54 23.57 0.53
N SER A 306 -6.55 22.87 0.99
CA SER A 306 -6.55 22.20 2.29
C SER A 306 -6.24 20.73 2.08
N VAL A 307 -5.30 20.17 2.84
CA VAL A 307 -4.90 18.76 2.72
C VAL A 307 -4.94 18.09 4.08
N CYS A 308 -5.22 16.81 4.11
CA CYS A 308 -5.13 15.99 5.31
C CYS A 308 -4.74 14.55 4.96
N SER A 309 -4.34 13.80 5.97
CA SER A 309 -4.10 12.36 5.88
C SER A 309 -4.75 11.67 7.06
N THR A 310 -5.40 10.54 6.81
CA THR A 310 -6.01 9.71 7.84
C THR A 310 -5.50 8.27 7.76
N ALA A 311 -5.43 7.59 8.91
CA ALA A 311 -4.99 6.22 9.00
C ALA A 311 -6.17 5.26 8.71
N ALA A 312 -6.48 5.05 7.44
CA ALA A 312 -7.53 4.13 7.01
C ALA A 312 -7.14 2.64 7.21
N GLY A 313 -5.85 2.35 7.19
CA GLY A 313 -5.34 0.98 7.17
C GLY A 313 -5.43 0.35 5.77
N PRO A 314 -4.87 -0.86 5.58
CA PRO A 314 -4.72 -1.46 4.26
C PRO A 314 -6.00 -2.17 3.75
N VAL A 315 -7.16 -1.91 4.34
CA VAL A 315 -8.43 -2.59 4.02
C VAL A 315 -8.81 -2.41 2.54
N PHE A 316 -8.62 -1.21 2.01
CA PHE A 316 -8.89 -0.90 0.60
C PHE A 316 -7.94 -1.57 -0.39
N GLU A 317 -6.84 -2.16 0.11
CA GLU A 317 -5.90 -3.00 -0.65
C GLU A 317 -6.10 -4.50 -0.35
N GLY A 318 -7.19 -4.87 0.34
CA GLY A 318 -7.46 -6.24 0.82
C GLY A 318 -6.68 -6.62 2.07
N GLY A 319 -5.86 -5.73 2.62
CA GLY A 319 -5.06 -5.99 3.82
C GLY A 319 -5.90 -5.90 5.11
N GLY A 320 -5.55 -6.71 6.10
CA GLY A 320 -6.27 -6.73 7.39
C GLY A 320 -7.63 -7.45 7.38
N ILE A 321 -8.04 -7.99 6.25
CA ILE A 321 -9.22 -8.84 6.03
C ILE A 321 -8.77 -10.30 6.06
N SER A 322 -9.55 -11.19 6.68
CA SER A 322 -9.18 -12.60 6.89
C SER A 322 -8.96 -13.36 5.58
N CYS A 323 -9.83 -13.15 4.60
CA CYS A 323 -9.75 -13.70 3.25
C CYS A 323 -9.30 -12.66 2.19
N GLY A 324 -8.73 -11.53 2.64
CA GLY A 324 -8.33 -10.44 1.76
C GLY A 324 -7.00 -10.70 1.06
N MET A 325 -6.89 -10.26 -0.19
CA MET A 325 -5.69 -10.33 -1.02
C MET A 325 -5.57 -9.13 -1.95
N ALA A 326 -4.40 -8.95 -2.56
CA ALA A 326 -4.22 -7.94 -3.59
C ALA A 326 -5.10 -8.23 -4.83
N GLY A 327 -5.39 -7.20 -5.65
CA GLY A 327 -6.14 -7.33 -6.89
C GLY A 327 -5.33 -8.02 -7.99
N VAL A 328 -5.11 -9.33 -7.84
CA VAL A 328 -4.35 -10.17 -8.77
C VAL A 328 -5.18 -11.40 -9.17
N LYS A 329 -4.68 -12.20 -10.10
CA LYS A 329 -5.32 -13.44 -10.55
C LYS A 329 -5.82 -14.29 -9.37
N GLY A 330 -7.10 -14.69 -9.40
CA GLY A 330 -7.76 -15.46 -8.34
C GLY A 330 -8.44 -14.60 -7.26
N ALA A 331 -8.29 -13.28 -7.29
CA ALA A 331 -9.02 -12.41 -6.38
C ALA A 331 -10.47 -12.22 -6.83
N ILE A 332 -11.41 -12.34 -5.90
CA ILE A 332 -12.83 -12.04 -6.12
C ILE A 332 -13.02 -10.53 -6.20
N GLU A 333 -13.73 -10.08 -7.24
CA GLU A 333 -14.17 -8.72 -7.49
C GLU A 333 -15.63 -8.70 -7.97
N HIS A 334 -16.27 -7.51 -8.03
CA HIS A 334 -17.62 -7.31 -8.57
C HIS A 334 -18.70 -8.23 -7.99
N ILE A 335 -19.03 -8.01 -6.71
CA ILE A 335 -19.96 -8.87 -5.96
C ILE A 335 -21.39 -8.33 -6.02
N THR A 336 -22.35 -9.24 -6.15
CA THR A 336 -23.78 -8.99 -6.00
C THR A 336 -24.41 -10.09 -5.15
N ILE A 337 -25.23 -9.74 -4.16
CA ILE A 337 -25.94 -10.69 -3.31
C ILE A 337 -27.41 -10.71 -3.72
N LYS A 338 -27.91 -11.89 -4.07
CA LYS A 338 -29.33 -12.12 -4.40
C LYS A 338 -30.22 -12.14 -3.16
N ASP A 339 -31.53 -12.07 -3.36
CA ASP A 339 -32.53 -12.11 -2.28
C ASP A 339 -32.48 -13.40 -1.45
N ASN A 340 -31.97 -14.50 -2.01
CA ASN A 340 -31.77 -15.77 -1.31
C ASN A 340 -30.42 -15.87 -0.57
N ALA A 341 -29.72 -14.76 -0.38
CA ALA A 341 -28.37 -14.65 0.20
C ALA A 341 -27.27 -15.39 -0.58
N GLU A 342 -27.50 -15.74 -1.85
CA GLU A 342 -26.47 -16.30 -2.73
C GLU A 342 -25.63 -15.17 -3.35
N ALA A 343 -24.31 -15.27 -3.25
CA ALA A 343 -23.40 -14.32 -3.85
C ALA A 343 -23.04 -14.72 -5.29
N GLU A 344 -23.14 -13.75 -6.21
CA GLU A 344 -22.56 -13.82 -7.54
C GLU A 344 -21.36 -12.88 -7.58
N PHE A 345 -20.24 -13.32 -8.18
CA PHE A 345 -19.02 -12.54 -8.23
C PHE A 345 -18.18 -12.88 -9.45
N ASP A 346 -17.33 -11.95 -9.83
CA ASP A 346 -16.28 -12.15 -10.83
C ASP A 346 -14.96 -12.46 -10.14
N VAL A 347 -14.07 -13.19 -10.85
CA VAL A 347 -12.71 -13.51 -10.38
C VAL A 347 -11.72 -12.99 -11.40
N ILE A 348 -10.73 -12.24 -10.94
CA ILE A 348 -9.68 -11.68 -11.81
C ILE A 348 -9.01 -12.79 -12.61
N SER A 349 -8.96 -12.62 -13.94
CA SER A 349 -8.46 -13.60 -14.93
C SER A 349 -9.26 -14.90 -15.01
N GLY A 350 -10.48 -14.99 -14.47
CA GLY A 350 -11.33 -16.18 -14.53
C GLY A 350 -10.71 -17.43 -13.88
N ALA A 351 -9.87 -17.24 -12.87
CA ALA A 351 -9.22 -18.31 -12.12
C ALA A 351 -10.12 -18.88 -11.01
N GLU A 352 -9.69 -19.94 -10.34
CA GLU A 352 -10.33 -20.40 -9.09
C GLU A 352 -10.22 -19.31 -8.03
N PRO A 353 -11.27 -19.03 -7.23
CA PRO A 353 -11.24 -18.03 -6.17
C PRO A 353 -10.23 -18.39 -5.08
N LEU A 354 -9.37 -17.43 -4.73
CA LEU A 354 -8.35 -17.59 -3.68
C LEU A 354 -8.58 -16.64 -2.49
N GLY A 355 -9.29 -15.54 -2.72
CA GLY A 355 -9.56 -14.52 -1.72
C GLY A 355 -10.33 -13.36 -2.34
N ILE A 356 -10.42 -12.24 -1.64
CA ILE A 356 -11.17 -11.05 -2.06
C ILE A 356 -10.25 -9.84 -2.16
N CYS A 357 -10.29 -9.09 -3.27
CA CYS A 357 -9.53 -7.85 -3.41
C CYS A 357 -10.25 -6.65 -2.76
N GLY A 358 -9.58 -5.51 -2.67
CA GLY A 358 -10.10 -4.32 -2.02
C GLY A 358 -11.43 -3.80 -2.58
N SER A 359 -11.60 -3.74 -3.90
CA SER A 359 -12.88 -3.39 -4.52
C SER A 359 -13.98 -4.39 -4.17
N GLY A 360 -13.68 -5.70 -4.22
CA GLY A 360 -14.58 -6.75 -3.80
C GLY A 360 -14.99 -6.64 -2.33
N VAL A 361 -14.07 -6.29 -1.42
CA VAL A 361 -14.38 -6.05 0.02
C VAL A 361 -15.42 -4.95 0.17
N LEU A 362 -15.25 -3.83 -0.53
CA LEU A 362 -16.18 -2.70 -0.44
C LEU A 362 -17.55 -3.05 -1.02
N GLU A 363 -17.58 -3.69 -2.20
CA GLU A 363 -18.83 -4.13 -2.81
C GLU A 363 -19.54 -5.17 -1.94
N LEU A 364 -18.80 -6.15 -1.37
CA LEU A 364 -19.38 -7.16 -0.47
C LEU A 364 -20.05 -6.53 0.74
N VAL A 365 -19.39 -5.64 1.46
CA VAL A 365 -19.98 -5.02 2.66
C VAL A 365 -21.17 -4.14 2.29
N SER A 366 -21.11 -3.44 1.16
CA SER A 366 -22.24 -2.68 0.64
C SER A 366 -23.45 -3.59 0.33
N GLU A 367 -23.23 -4.73 -0.30
CA GLU A 367 -24.26 -5.71 -0.62
C GLU A 367 -24.82 -6.39 0.63
N LEU A 368 -23.98 -6.75 1.60
CA LEU A 368 -24.42 -7.26 2.89
C LEU A 368 -25.34 -6.25 3.61
N ARG A 369 -25.02 -4.95 3.53
CA ARG A 369 -25.87 -3.89 4.07
C ARG A 369 -27.15 -3.71 3.29
N ARG A 370 -27.09 -3.72 1.96
CA ARG A 370 -28.27 -3.60 1.08
C ARG A 370 -29.29 -4.70 1.31
N THR A 371 -28.82 -5.93 1.51
CA THR A 371 -29.68 -7.11 1.70
C THR A 371 -30.12 -7.31 3.15
N GLY A 372 -29.62 -6.50 4.09
CA GLY A 372 -29.94 -6.60 5.51
C GLY A 372 -29.26 -7.77 6.24
N ILE A 373 -28.25 -8.40 5.61
CA ILE A 373 -27.40 -9.43 6.25
C ILE A 373 -26.54 -8.81 7.36
N ILE A 374 -26.16 -7.54 7.18
CA ILE A 374 -25.65 -6.70 8.28
C ILE A 374 -26.62 -5.56 8.55
N ASP A 375 -26.76 -5.17 9.80
CA ASP A 375 -27.55 -4.02 10.21
C ASP A 375 -26.80 -2.69 10.03
N GLU A 376 -27.42 -1.58 10.40
CA GLU A 376 -26.79 -0.24 10.32
C GLU A 376 -25.57 -0.08 11.22
N THR A 377 -25.46 -0.87 12.29
CA THR A 377 -24.31 -0.88 13.19
C THR A 377 -23.19 -1.82 12.71
N GLY A 378 -23.40 -2.50 11.57
CA GLY A 378 -22.48 -3.49 11.00
C GLY A 378 -22.46 -4.81 11.74
N LEU A 379 -23.52 -5.16 12.48
CA LEU A 379 -23.66 -6.46 13.11
C LEU A 379 -24.18 -7.47 12.10
N LEU A 380 -23.49 -8.60 11.97
CA LEU A 380 -23.95 -9.76 11.20
C LEU A 380 -25.19 -10.38 11.84
N GLY A 381 -26.14 -10.81 10.99
CA GLY A 381 -27.28 -11.62 11.45
C GLY A 381 -26.82 -12.88 12.17
N ASP A 382 -27.64 -13.34 13.14
CA ASP A 382 -27.30 -14.47 14.03
C ASP A 382 -26.84 -15.72 13.28
N GLU A 383 -27.40 -15.97 12.08
CA GLU A 383 -27.06 -17.14 11.26
C GLU A 383 -25.66 -17.11 10.64
N TYR A 384 -25.02 -15.92 10.59
CA TYR A 384 -23.68 -15.72 10.03
C TYR A 384 -22.65 -15.35 11.10
N PHE A 385 -23.04 -15.18 12.36
CA PHE A 385 -22.19 -14.58 13.37
C PHE A 385 -20.97 -15.44 13.71
N ASP A 386 -21.12 -16.74 13.80
CA ASP A 386 -20.04 -17.65 14.23
C ASP A 386 -19.04 -17.96 13.11
N GLU A 387 -19.52 -18.25 11.89
CA GLU A 387 -18.69 -18.70 10.76
C GLU A 387 -18.40 -17.59 9.73
N GLY A 388 -19.06 -16.43 9.85
CA GLY A 388 -19.05 -15.37 8.85
C GLY A 388 -19.99 -15.67 7.68
N PHE A 389 -20.12 -14.69 6.78
CA PHE A 389 -20.80 -14.86 5.50
C PHE A 389 -19.90 -15.63 4.54
N ILE A 390 -20.33 -16.82 4.12
CA ILE A 390 -19.55 -17.67 3.20
C ILE A 390 -19.75 -17.16 1.77
N LEU A 391 -18.69 -16.59 1.21
CA LEU A 391 -18.67 -16.07 -0.15
C LEU A 391 -18.43 -17.18 -1.19
N TYR A 392 -17.52 -18.10 -0.87
CA TYR A 392 -17.19 -19.22 -1.74
C TYR A 392 -16.91 -20.49 -0.91
N LYS A 393 -17.48 -21.62 -1.34
CA LYS A 393 -17.21 -22.95 -0.76
C LYS A 393 -16.36 -23.73 -1.73
N ASP A 394 -15.14 -24.08 -1.31
CA ASP A 394 -14.31 -25.00 -2.08
C ASP A 394 -14.71 -26.44 -1.75
N GLU A 395 -15.27 -27.15 -2.73
CA GLU A 395 -15.66 -28.57 -2.58
C GLU A 395 -14.44 -29.51 -2.45
N LYS A 396 -13.23 -29.05 -2.81
CA LYS A 396 -11.99 -29.86 -2.85
C LYS A 396 -11.13 -29.64 -1.60
N SER A 397 -11.17 -28.47 -1.03
CA SER A 397 -10.53 -28.13 0.25
C SER A 397 -11.60 -27.91 1.30
N SER A 398 -11.27 -28.10 2.57
CA SER A 398 -12.18 -27.78 3.67
C SER A 398 -12.18 -26.27 4.02
N GLU A 399 -11.54 -25.45 3.20
CA GLU A 399 -11.36 -24.02 3.45
C GLU A 399 -12.34 -23.20 2.62
N ASN A 400 -13.27 -22.53 3.30
CA ASN A 400 -14.21 -21.61 2.69
C ASN A 400 -13.60 -20.18 2.65
N ILE A 401 -13.92 -19.41 1.62
CA ILE A 401 -13.71 -17.96 1.64
C ILE A 401 -14.90 -17.37 2.38
N SER A 402 -14.68 -16.94 3.63
CA SER A 402 -15.71 -16.37 4.51
C SER A 402 -15.32 -14.97 4.98
N PHE A 403 -16.34 -14.12 5.13
CA PHE A 403 -16.20 -12.74 5.59
C PHE A 403 -16.80 -12.59 6.98
N THR A 404 -15.96 -12.33 7.96
CA THR A 404 -16.30 -12.40 9.38
C THR A 404 -16.76 -11.06 9.96
N GLN A 405 -17.34 -11.09 11.17
CA GLN A 405 -17.66 -9.87 11.93
C GLN A 405 -16.43 -8.97 12.14
N ASN A 406 -15.24 -9.57 12.33
CA ASN A 406 -14.00 -8.81 12.49
C ASN A 406 -13.59 -8.09 11.20
N ASP A 407 -13.85 -8.70 10.05
CA ASP A 407 -13.59 -8.08 8.75
C ASP A 407 -14.51 -6.87 8.52
N ILE A 408 -15.80 -7.01 8.89
CA ILE A 408 -16.75 -5.88 8.85
C ILE A 408 -16.26 -4.73 9.74
N ARG A 409 -15.78 -5.03 10.97
CA ARG A 409 -15.22 -4.00 11.87
C ARG A 409 -14.00 -3.32 11.28
N ALA A 410 -13.14 -4.06 10.58
CA ALA A 410 -12.00 -3.46 9.88
C ALA A 410 -12.45 -2.48 8.79
N VAL A 411 -13.47 -2.84 8.00
CA VAL A 411 -14.06 -1.95 6.98
C VAL A 411 -14.71 -0.73 7.62
N GLN A 412 -15.44 -0.89 8.74
CA GLN A 412 -16.06 0.23 9.45
C GLN A 412 -15.02 1.26 9.92
N LEU A 413 -13.91 0.80 10.49
CA LEU A 413 -12.83 1.69 10.94
C LEU A 413 -12.20 2.44 9.76
N ALA A 414 -11.92 1.73 8.65
CA ALA A 414 -11.33 2.33 7.47
C ALA A 414 -12.25 3.37 6.83
N LYS A 415 -13.54 3.02 6.63
CA LYS A 415 -14.52 3.95 6.05
C LYS A 415 -14.78 5.16 6.94
N ALA A 416 -14.84 4.96 8.28
CA ALA A 416 -15.04 6.06 9.22
C ALA A 416 -13.89 7.06 9.16
N ALA A 417 -12.64 6.56 9.06
CA ALA A 417 -11.47 7.41 8.90
C ALA A 417 -11.54 8.28 7.63
N ILE A 418 -11.96 7.70 6.50
CA ILE A 418 -12.11 8.44 5.24
C ILE A 418 -13.27 9.43 5.32
N ARG A 419 -14.45 8.98 5.76
CA ARG A 419 -15.64 9.83 5.80
C ARG A 419 -15.45 11.03 6.74
N SER A 420 -15.00 10.82 7.96
CA SER A 420 -14.73 11.91 8.90
C SER A 420 -13.61 12.84 8.42
N GLY A 421 -12.62 12.29 7.71
CA GLY A 421 -11.59 13.11 7.04
C GLY A 421 -12.17 14.03 5.97
N ILE A 422 -13.08 13.54 5.13
CA ILE A 422 -13.80 14.34 4.12
C ILE A 422 -14.62 15.45 4.79
N ASP A 423 -15.45 15.08 5.78
CA ASP A 423 -16.35 16.03 6.45
C ASP A 423 -15.55 17.11 7.19
N THR A 424 -14.48 16.74 7.90
CA THR A 424 -13.56 17.69 8.53
C THR A 424 -12.90 18.61 7.49
N LEU A 425 -12.45 18.05 6.36
CA LEU A 425 -11.78 18.84 5.33
C LEU A 425 -12.74 19.86 4.70
N LEU A 426 -13.99 19.48 4.43
CA LEU A 426 -15.04 20.38 3.94
C LEU A 426 -15.29 21.52 4.92
N GLN A 427 -15.48 21.19 6.20
CA GLN A 427 -15.72 22.19 7.24
C GLN A 427 -14.55 23.17 7.40
N MET A 428 -13.32 22.65 7.47
CA MET A 428 -12.12 23.48 7.64
C MET A 428 -11.79 24.30 6.38
N HIS A 429 -12.17 23.83 5.21
CA HIS A 429 -12.08 24.62 3.97
C HIS A 429 -13.17 25.68 3.88
N GLY A 430 -14.26 25.54 4.64
CA GLY A 430 -15.38 26.48 4.69
C GLY A 430 -16.39 26.28 3.56
N CYS A 431 -16.67 25.05 3.18
CA CYS A 431 -17.66 24.70 2.17
C CYS A 431 -18.42 23.42 2.56
N ARG A 432 -19.50 23.11 1.83
CA ARG A 432 -20.31 21.90 1.96
C ARG A 432 -20.03 20.96 0.79
N ALA A 433 -20.45 19.71 0.90
CA ALA A 433 -20.28 18.72 -0.18
C ALA A 433 -20.90 19.18 -1.51
N GLU A 434 -22.06 19.81 -1.47
CA GLU A 434 -22.75 20.36 -2.65
C GLU A 434 -22.02 21.50 -3.38
N ASP A 435 -21.03 22.11 -2.71
CA ASP A 435 -20.21 23.18 -3.27
C ASP A 435 -19.00 22.64 -4.07
N VAL A 436 -18.76 21.32 -4.05
CA VAL A 436 -17.65 20.67 -4.73
C VAL A 436 -18.05 20.28 -6.14
N ASP A 437 -17.37 20.85 -7.13
CA ASP A 437 -17.68 20.64 -8.55
C ASP A 437 -17.12 19.34 -9.11
N LYS A 438 -15.99 18.85 -8.55
CA LYS A 438 -15.34 17.61 -8.97
C LYS A 438 -14.69 16.89 -7.80
N VAL A 439 -14.88 15.59 -7.76
CA VAL A 439 -14.22 14.68 -6.85
C VAL A 439 -13.45 13.64 -7.66
N TYR A 440 -12.16 13.51 -7.36
CA TYR A 440 -11.30 12.52 -7.97
C TYR A 440 -10.97 11.44 -6.95
N LEU A 441 -11.41 10.21 -7.22
CA LEU A 441 -11.04 9.03 -6.43
C LEU A 441 -9.79 8.41 -7.03
N ALA A 442 -8.68 8.49 -6.31
CA ALA A 442 -7.40 7.89 -6.67
C ALA A 442 -7.10 6.65 -5.80
N GLY A 443 -6.02 5.96 -6.12
CA GLY A 443 -5.60 4.72 -5.50
C GLY A 443 -5.72 3.54 -6.45
N GLY A 444 -4.90 2.52 -6.27
CA GLY A 444 -4.78 1.42 -7.22
C GLY A 444 -6.07 0.63 -7.46
N PHE A 445 -6.96 0.54 -6.47
CA PHE A 445 -8.24 -0.17 -6.60
C PHE A 445 -9.38 0.72 -7.12
N SER A 446 -9.24 2.05 -7.06
CA SER A 446 -10.32 2.98 -7.44
C SER A 446 -10.71 2.88 -8.92
N GLU A 447 -9.79 2.43 -9.77
CA GLU A 447 -9.99 2.29 -11.22
C GLU A 447 -11.12 1.31 -11.57
N HIS A 448 -11.39 0.33 -10.68
CA HIS A 448 -12.42 -0.70 -10.84
C HIS A 448 -13.61 -0.51 -9.88
N LEU A 449 -13.67 0.59 -9.12
CA LEU A 449 -14.71 0.82 -8.13
C LEU A 449 -15.99 1.39 -8.77
N ASP A 450 -17.11 0.68 -8.62
CA ASP A 450 -18.44 1.21 -8.93
C ASP A 450 -18.97 2.01 -7.73
N THR A 451 -18.94 3.35 -7.84
CA THR A 451 -19.42 4.25 -6.77
C THR A 451 -20.89 4.04 -6.41
N GLN A 452 -21.73 3.59 -7.35
CA GLN A 452 -23.14 3.31 -7.09
C GLN A 452 -23.32 2.02 -6.28
N LYS A 453 -22.47 1.02 -6.50
CA LYS A 453 -22.48 -0.21 -5.71
C LYS A 453 -22.06 0.02 -4.26
N VAL A 454 -21.14 0.97 -4.01
CA VAL A 454 -20.64 1.23 -2.64
C VAL A 454 -21.40 2.29 -1.85
N LYS A 455 -22.55 2.76 -2.35
CA LYS A 455 -23.34 3.80 -1.69
C LYS A 455 -23.83 3.42 -0.28
N TYR A 456 -24.14 2.15 -0.05
CA TYR A 456 -24.62 1.67 1.25
C TYR A 456 -23.52 1.65 2.32
N LEU A 457 -22.26 1.80 1.94
CA LEU A 457 -21.16 1.99 2.87
C LEU A 457 -21.14 3.37 3.53
N ARG A 458 -21.78 4.38 2.92
CA ARG A 458 -21.66 5.79 3.32
C ARG A 458 -20.21 6.27 3.41
N LEU A 459 -19.34 5.71 2.57
CA LEU A 459 -17.93 6.10 2.49
C LEU A 459 -17.78 7.56 2.03
N LEU A 460 -18.61 7.96 1.08
CA LEU A 460 -18.66 9.31 0.51
C LEU A 460 -19.97 10.02 0.89
N PRO A 461 -20.00 11.36 0.94
CA PRO A 461 -21.23 12.13 0.92
C PRO A 461 -22.13 11.75 -0.26
N GLU A 462 -23.45 11.81 -0.08
CA GLU A 462 -24.42 11.44 -1.15
C GLU A 462 -24.23 12.31 -2.38
N GLU A 463 -23.92 13.57 -2.21
CA GLU A 463 -23.65 14.55 -3.26
C GLU A 463 -22.49 14.13 -4.17
N PHE A 464 -21.53 13.38 -3.64
CA PHE A 464 -20.40 12.85 -4.41
C PHE A 464 -20.73 11.60 -5.22
N LEU A 465 -21.85 10.93 -4.92
CA LEU A 465 -22.27 9.74 -5.69
C LEU A 465 -22.87 10.07 -7.04
N GLU A 466 -23.19 11.33 -7.33
CA GLU A 466 -23.63 11.75 -8.65
C GLU A 466 -22.49 11.56 -9.68
N GLN A 467 -22.78 10.84 -10.77
CA GLN A 467 -21.78 10.51 -11.81
C GLN A 467 -21.11 11.72 -12.47
N SER A 468 -21.77 12.88 -12.42
CA SER A 468 -21.22 14.14 -12.97
C SER A 468 -20.14 14.76 -12.09
N VAL A 469 -20.05 14.38 -10.81
CA VAL A 469 -19.17 14.96 -9.79
C VAL A 469 -17.95 14.09 -9.56
N THR A 470 -18.10 12.76 -9.43
CA THR A 470 -17.03 11.85 -9.06
C THR A 470 -16.45 11.11 -10.28
N GLU A 471 -15.14 11.09 -10.36
CA GLU A 471 -14.34 10.41 -11.38
C GLU A 471 -13.29 9.52 -10.72
N CYS A 472 -13.26 8.24 -11.09
CA CYS A 472 -12.21 7.29 -10.67
C CYS A 472 -10.99 7.46 -11.59
N VAL A 473 -9.83 7.78 -11.04
CA VAL A 473 -8.65 8.24 -11.80
C VAL A 473 -7.40 7.37 -11.62
N GLY A 474 -7.52 6.26 -10.88
CA GLY A 474 -6.41 5.31 -10.69
C GLY A 474 -5.20 5.93 -9.98
N ASN A 475 -3.99 5.55 -10.39
CA ASN A 475 -2.75 6.05 -9.78
C ASN A 475 -2.40 7.45 -10.29
N THR A 476 -2.86 8.46 -9.58
CA THR A 476 -2.61 9.88 -9.91
C THR A 476 -1.17 10.31 -9.61
N SER A 477 -0.50 9.67 -8.64
CA SER A 477 0.90 9.92 -8.31
C SER A 477 1.79 9.61 -9.51
N LEU A 478 1.67 8.40 -10.08
CA LEU A 478 2.39 8.01 -11.29
C LEU A 478 2.00 8.88 -12.50
N ALA A 479 0.71 9.19 -12.66
CA ALA A 479 0.24 10.05 -13.76
C ALA A 479 0.87 11.44 -13.71
N GLY A 480 1.05 12.02 -12.52
CA GLY A 480 1.74 13.30 -12.35
C GLY A 480 3.22 13.22 -12.68
N CYS A 481 3.90 12.14 -12.30
CA CYS A 481 5.28 11.90 -12.70
C CYS A 481 5.44 11.78 -14.23
N ILE A 482 4.54 11.05 -14.91
CA ILE A 482 4.52 10.94 -16.38
C ILE A 482 4.34 12.32 -17.01
N LYS A 483 3.35 13.09 -16.56
CA LYS A 483 3.08 14.45 -17.05
C LYS A 483 4.28 15.38 -16.84
N ALA A 484 4.97 15.26 -15.70
CA ALA A 484 6.10 16.10 -15.33
C ALA A 484 7.32 15.92 -16.26
N LEU A 485 7.55 14.71 -16.77
CA LEU A 485 8.67 14.41 -17.68
C LEU A 485 8.57 15.16 -19.02
N SER A 486 7.39 15.55 -19.44
CA SER A 486 7.15 16.33 -20.66
C SER A 486 6.96 17.83 -20.44
N ASP A 487 6.80 18.28 -19.18
CA ASP A 487 6.54 19.67 -18.81
C ASP A 487 7.77 20.31 -18.15
N LYS A 488 8.46 21.18 -18.86
CA LYS A 488 9.67 21.88 -18.35
C LYS A 488 9.42 22.71 -17.09
N ASN A 489 8.16 23.12 -16.83
CA ASN A 489 7.77 23.93 -15.68
C ASN A 489 7.09 23.09 -14.59
N SER A 490 7.19 21.77 -14.66
CA SER A 490 6.49 20.86 -13.74
C SER A 490 6.83 21.13 -12.27
N LEU A 491 8.11 21.27 -11.92
CA LEU A 491 8.52 21.57 -10.56
C LEU A 491 7.97 22.91 -10.05
N GLU A 492 8.00 23.96 -10.87
CA GLU A 492 7.43 25.27 -10.49
C GLU A 492 5.92 25.17 -10.21
N LYS A 493 5.18 24.40 -11.03
CA LYS A 493 3.76 24.15 -10.82
C LYS A 493 3.48 23.33 -9.56
N MET A 494 4.28 22.28 -9.30
CA MET A 494 4.19 21.50 -8.08
C MET A 494 4.52 22.35 -6.85
N GLU A 495 5.55 23.19 -6.91
CA GLU A 495 5.86 24.13 -5.83
C GLU A 495 4.75 25.16 -5.61
N LYS A 496 4.06 25.60 -6.67
CA LYS A 496 2.89 26.46 -6.54
C LYS A 496 1.75 25.76 -5.79
N ILE A 497 1.52 24.47 -6.07
CA ILE A 497 0.57 23.63 -5.31
C ILE A 497 0.99 23.59 -3.84
N VAL A 498 2.24 23.25 -3.55
CA VAL A 498 2.76 23.20 -2.18
C VAL A 498 2.59 24.51 -1.43
N ARG A 499 2.92 25.66 -2.06
CA ARG A 499 2.78 26.99 -1.45
C ARG A 499 1.33 27.37 -1.12
N LYS A 500 0.34 26.83 -1.86
CA LYS A 500 -1.09 27.07 -1.63
C LYS A 500 -1.66 26.09 -0.61
N SER A 501 -0.95 25.01 -0.31
CA SER A 501 -1.43 23.93 0.53
C SER A 501 -1.21 24.22 2.01
N ALA A 502 -2.23 23.93 2.81
CA ALA A 502 -2.18 23.91 4.26
C ALA A 502 -2.68 22.57 4.78
N GLU A 503 -1.87 21.91 5.62
CA GLU A 503 -2.27 20.65 6.25
C GLU A 503 -3.25 20.90 7.40
N ILE A 504 -4.35 20.17 7.39
CA ILE A 504 -5.31 20.05 8.48
C ILE A 504 -4.92 18.81 9.29
N LYS A 505 -4.44 19.02 10.50
CA LYS A 505 -4.10 17.92 11.41
C LYS A 505 -5.37 17.40 12.07
N LEU A 506 -5.96 16.37 11.53
CA LEU A 506 -7.25 15.83 11.94
C LEU A 506 -7.35 15.57 13.45
N ALA A 507 -6.30 15.02 14.06
CA ALA A 507 -6.25 14.75 15.50
C ALA A 507 -6.25 16.01 16.39
N GLU A 508 -6.01 17.20 15.84
CA GLU A 508 -6.03 18.47 16.56
C GLU A 508 -7.37 19.21 16.38
N THR A 509 -8.33 18.62 15.64
CA THR A 509 -9.67 19.19 15.40
C THR A 509 -10.69 18.52 16.31
N ASP A 510 -11.58 19.32 16.94
CA ASP A 510 -12.64 18.79 17.80
C ASP A 510 -13.69 17.97 17.01
N VAL A 511 -13.83 18.26 15.73
CA VAL A 511 -14.85 17.68 14.84
C VAL A 511 -14.55 16.25 14.44
N PHE A 512 -13.29 15.94 14.12
CA PHE A 512 -12.90 14.64 13.56
C PHE A 512 -13.27 13.45 14.45
N GLY A 513 -13.14 13.60 15.78
CA GLY A 513 -13.43 12.51 16.72
C GLY A 513 -14.91 12.17 16.81
N ASP A 514 -15.78 13.19 16.84
CA ASP A 514 -17.22 13.00 16.91
C ASP A 514 -17.77 12.44 15.59
N ASP A 515 -17.34 12.99 14.46
CA ASP A 515 -17.71 12.52 13.12
C ASP A 515 -17.22 11.09 12.87
N PHE A 516 -16.05 10.70 13.43
CA PHE A 516 -15.52 9.34 13.28
C PHE A 516 -16.42 8.28 13.91
N ILE A 517 -16.96 8.57 15.12
CA ILE A 517 -17.85 7.64 15.82
C ILE A 517 -19.17 7.49 15.05
N GLU A 518 -19.74 8.59 14.55
CA GLU A 518 -20.96 8.57 13.74
C GLU A 518 -20.74 7.84 12.40
N ALA A 519 -19.60 8.12 11.76
CA ALA A 519 -19.22 7.51 10.50
C ALA A 519 -18.91 6.00 10.59
N MET A 520 -18.85 5.38 11.75
CA MET A 520 -18.75 3.93 11.88
C MET A 520 -20.04 3.21 11.46
N ASN A 521 -21.20 3.85 11.54
CA ASN A 521 -22.47 3.26 11.10
C ASN A 521 -22.60 3.29 9.57
N PHE A 522 -23.25 2.27 9.02
CA PHE A 522 -23.58 2.15 7.61
C PHE A 522 -24.87 2.86 7.25
#